data_99c21e814f61e6399aa12244b4f0e783
#
_entry.id   99c21e814f61e6399aa12244b4f0e783
#
_cell.length_a   1.000
_cell.length_b   1.000
_cell.length_c   1.000
_cell.angle_alpha   90.00
_cell.angle_beta   90.00
_cell.angle_gamma   90.00
#
_symmetry.space_group_name_H-M   'P 1'
#
loop_
_entity.id
_entity.type
_entity.pdbx_description
1 polymer ?
#
loop_
_entity_poly.entity_id
_entity_poly.type
_entity_poly.pdbx_seq_one_letter_code
_entity_poly.pdbx_strand_id
1 'polypeptide(L)'
;MQRLKGKICLVTGAARGIGEAIARAFHDEGARVIVTDIDEGAARSLAAKLDTESFRLDVAEEADWDAIAQVLPVLDVLVNNAGITGFEAGPAAHDPEHATLADWRAVHAVNSDGTFLGCRYAIRAMRAAGAGSIINISSRSGLVGIPGAAAYAASKAAVRNHTKSVALYCAQQKLAIRCNSIHPAAILTPMWEPMLGDGPEREERMAALVADTPLKRFGRPEEVAALAVMLASDEAAYMTGAELTLDGGLLAGSAAAPG
;
A
#
# COMPACT_ATOMS: atom_id res chain seq x y z
N MET A 1 0.80 -17.45 15.39
CA MET A 1 1.80 -16.74 16.24
C MET A 1 1.21 -15.36 16.55
N GLN A 2 1.63 -14.70 17.61
CA GLN A 2 1.11 -13.35 17.94
C GLN A 2 2.23 -12.32 17.81
N ARG A 3 2.76 -12.19 16.59
CA ARG A 3 3.91 -11.32 16.27
C ARG A 3 3.63 -9.82 16.48
N LEU A 4 2.35 -9.43 16.47
CA LEU A 4 1.91 -8.05 16.63
C LEU A 4 1.10 -7.83 17.90
N LYS A 5 1.20 -8.74 18.88
CA LYS A 5 0.43 -8.68 20.12
C LYS A 5 0.63 -7.34 20.83
N GLY A 6 -0.49 -6.63 21.05
CA GLY A 6 -0.53 -5.36 21.76
C GLY A 6 -0.10 -4.15 20.94
N LYS A 7 0.30 -4.32 19.67
CA LYS A 7 0.60 -3.20 18.78
C LYS A 7 -0.68 -2.56 18.26
N ILE A 8 -0.69 -1.24 18.19
CA ILE A 8 -1.77 -0.43 17.59
C ILE A 8 -1.37 -0.19 16.13
N CYS A 9 -2.16 -0.71 15.19
CA CYS A 9 -1.85 -0.71 13.76
C CYS A 9 -2.96 0.00 12.98
N LEU A 10 -2.64 1.04 12.23
CA LEU A 10 -3.56 1.71 11.30
C LEU A 10 -3.27 1.28 9.87
N VAL A 11 -4.31 0.89 9.13
CA VAL A 11 -4.23 0.51 7.72
C VAL A 11 -5.15 1.41 6.90
N THR A 12 -4.60 2.12 5.90
CA THR A 12 -5.39 2.97 5.01
C THR A 12 -5.86 2.22 3.78
N GLY A 13 -7.05 2.56 3.24
CA GLY A 13 -7.65 1.82 2.13
C GLY A 13 -7.88 0.35 2.50
N ALA A 14 -8.31 0.10 3.75
CA ALA A 14 -8.37 -1.23 4.34
C ALA A 14 -9.68 -1.98 4.05
N ALA A 15 -10.68 -1.34 3.42
CA ALA A 15 -12.00 -1.93 3.23
C ALA A 15 -12.01 -3.11 2.23
N ARG A 16 -10.97 -3.26 1.40
CA ARG A 16 -10.89 -4.28 0.34
C ARG A 16 -9.45 -4.60 -0.08
N GLY A 17 -9.28 -5.67 -0.83
CA GLY A 17 -8.03 -6.02 -1.51
C GLY A 17 -6.84 -6.21 -0.58
N ILE A 18 -5.70 -5.60 -0.92
CA ILE A 18 -4.47 -5.71 -0.14
C ILE A 18 -4.65 -5.15 1.28
N GLY A 19 -5.32 -4.01 1.42
CA GLY A 19 -5.56 -3.38 2.73
C GLY A 19 -6.39 -4.25 3.65
N GLU A 20 -7.47 -4.87 3.14
CA GLU A 20 -8.27 -5.82 3.90
C GLU A 20 -7.45 -7.04 4.34
N ALA A 21 -6.67 -7.63 3.43
CA ALA A 21 -5.83 -8.77 3.75
C ALA A 21 -4.79 -8.43 4.83
N ILE A 22 -4.20 -7.24 4.77
CA ILE A 22 -3.26 -6.77 5.80
C ILE A 22 -3.98 -6.56 7.13
N ALA A 23 -5.15 -5.92 7.15
CA ALA A 23 -5.92 -5.70 8.37
C ALA A 23 -6.29 -7.02 9.05
N ARG A 24 -6.75 -8.02 8.29
CA ARG A 24 -7.04 -9.38 8.79
C ARG A 24 -5.78 -10.07 9.35
N ALA A 25 -4.69 -10.05 8.59
CA ALA A 25 -3.45 -10.69 9.02
C ALA A 25 -2.87 -10.04 10.29
N PHE A 26 -2.98 -8.72 10.42
CA PHE A 26 -2.54 -8.01 11.63
C PHE A 26 -3.41 -8.34 12.83
N HIS A 27 -4.73 -8.42 12.65
CA HIS A 27 -5.67 -8.88 13.68
C HIS A 27 -5.34 -10.29 14.15
N ASP A 28 -5.14 -11.23 13.22
CA ASP A 28 -4.81 -12.64 13.54
C ASP A 28 -3.47 -12.78 14.28
N GLU A 29 -2.56 -11.83 14.08
CA GLU A 29 -1.28 -11.75 14.82
C GLU A 29 -1.37 -10.95 16.12
N GLY A 30 -2.59 -10.59 16.57
CA GLY A 30 -2.86 -10.02 17.89
C GLY A 30 -2.73 -8.51 17.99
N ALA A 31 -2.72 -7.79 16.87
CA ALA A 31 -2.74 -6.33 16.84
C ALA A 31 -4.14 -5.78 17.14
N ARG A 32 -4.20 -4.60 17.78
CA ARG A 32 -5.36 -3.71 17.69
C ARG A 32 -5.31 -2.99 16.36
N VAL A 33 -6.14 -3.43 15.41
CA VAL A 33 -6.16 -2.87 14.06
C VAL A 33 -7.17 -1.73 14.00
N ILE A 34 -6.78 -0.62 13.39
CA ILE A 34 -7.67 0.49 13.05
C ILE A 34 -7.88 0.45 11.54
N VAL A 35 -9.11 0.16 11.14
CA VAL A 35 -9.50 0.06 9.72
C VAL A 35 -9.90 1.43 9.21
N THR A 36 -9.22 1.95 8.18
CA THR A 36 -9.61 3.24 7.59
C THR A 36 -9.78 3.13 6.08
N ASP A 37 -10.79 3.81 5.56
CA ASP A 37 -11.09 3.89 4.12
C ASP A 37 -11.91 5.16 3.84
N ILE A 38 -11.91 5.63 2.60
CA ILE A 38 -12.82 6.69 2.14
C ILE A 38 -14.27 6.20 2.12
N ASP A 39 -14.47 4.89 1.85
CA ASP A 39 -15.76 4.20 1.98
C ASP A 39 -15.99 3.78 3.45
N GLU A 40 -16.62 4.68 4.21
CA GLU A 40 -16.91 4.47 5.62
C GLU A 40 -17.76 3.23 5.88
N GLY A 41 -18.71 2.93 4.99
CA GLY A 41 -19.62 1.78 5.13
C GLY A 41 -18.85 0.46 5.02
N ALA A 42 -17.98 0.35 4.02
CA ALA A 42 -17.14 -0.82 3.82
C ALA A 42 -16.10 -0.99 4.94
N ALA A 43 -15.47 0.11 5.40
CA ALA A 43 -14.56 0.09 6.54
C ALA A 43 -15.24 -0.41 7.82
N ARG A 44 -16.44 0.08 8.12
CA ARG A 44 -17.26 -0.34 9.28
C ARG A 44 -17.64 -1.81 9.18
N SER A 45 -17.99 -2.30 7.98
CA SER A 45 -18.33 -3.70 7.75
C SER A 45 -17.15 -4.64 8.04
N LEU A 46 -15.93 -4.27 7.63
CA LEU A 46 -14.74 -5.05 7.95
C LEU A 46 -14.42 -4.97 9.44
N ALA A 47 -14.44 -3.79 10.02
CA ALA A 47 -14.15 -3.60 11.44
C ALA A 47 -15.08 -4.41 12.35
N ALA A 48 -16.38 -4.49 12.01
CA ALA A 48 -17.33 -5.33 12.74
C ALA A 48 -17.00 -6.83 12.65
N LYS A 49 -16.45 -7.31 11.52
CA LYS A 49 -16.00 -8.71 11.38
C LYS A 49 -14.74 -9.04 12.18
N LEU A 50 -13.92 -8.02 12.45
CA LEU A 50 -12.67 -8.13 13.20
C LEU A 50 -12.81 -7.71 14.67
N ASP A 51 -14.01 -7.32 15.11
CA ASP A 51 -14.26 -6.77 16.44
C ASP A 51 -13.27 -5.63 16.78
N THR A 52 -13.18 -4.63 15.88
CA THR A 52 -12.22 -3.54 15.97
C THR A 52 -12.84 -2.20 15.54
N GLU A 53 -12.05 -1.14 15.55
CA GLU A 53 -12.48 0.23 15.24
C GLU A 53 -12.27 0.56 13.77
N SER A 54 -13.14 1.43 13.24
CA SER A 54 -12.99 2.01 11.92
C SER A 54 -13.25 3.50 11.91
N PHE A 55 -12.60 4.20 11.00
CA PHE A 55 -12.82 5.63 10.74
C PHE A 55 -12.86 5.87 9.22
N ARG A 56 -13.69 6.85 8.81
CA ARG A 56 -13.53 7.41 7.47
C ARG A 56 -12.22 8.17 7.38
N LEU A 57 -11.48 7.96 6.32
CA LEU A 57 -10.24 8.69 6.04
C LEU A 57 -10.07 8.85 4.53
N ASP A 58 -10.19 10.08 4.05
CA ASP A 58 -9.66 10.46 2.76
C ASP A 58 -8.19 10.83 2.95
N VAL A 59 -7.29 9.99 2.43
CA VAL A 59 -5.86 10.18 2.64
C VAL A 59 -5.31 11.43 1.97
N ALA A 60 -6.01 11.98 0.98
CA ALA A 60 -5.64 13.22 0.30
C ALA A 60 -5.97 14.48 1.12
N GLU A 61 -6.81 14.37 2.15
CA GLU A 61 -7.31 15.49 2.95
C GLU A 61 -6.54 15.62 4.26
N GLU A 62 -5.81 16.73 4.44
CA GLU A 62 -5.04 16.97 5.66
C GLU A 62 -5.94 17.05 6.92
N ALA A 63 -7.15 17.59 6.78
CA ALA A 63 -8.12 17.69 7.88
C ALA A 63 -8.57 16.31 8.41
N ASP A 64 -8.70 15.31 7.53
CA ASP A 64 -9.04 13.94 7.91
C ASP A 64 -7.90 13.32 8.76
N TRP A 65 -6.64 13.56 8.38
CA TRP A 65 -5.49 13.14 9.20
C TRP A 65 -5.40 13.84 10.54
N ASP A 66 -5.75 15.14 10.61
CA ASP A 66 -5.81 15.88 11.86
C ASP A 66 -6.91 15.32 12.78
N ALA A 67 -8.05 14.92 12.23
CA ALA A 67 -9.10 14.24 12.98
C ALA A 67 -8.64 12.87 13.51
N ILE A 68 -7.96 12.08 12.70
CA ILE A 68 -7.34 10.81 13.13
C ILE A 68 -6.34 11.04 14.27
N ALA A 69 -5.49 12.06 14.17
CA ALA A 69 -4.50 12.37 15.21
C ALA A 69 -5.12 12.73 16.57
N GLN A 70 -6.34 13.28 16.60
CA GLN A 70 -7.07 13.58 17.84
C GLN A 70 -7.59 12.32 18.54
N VAL A 71 -8.07 11.34 17.77
CA VAL A 71 -8.65 10.10 18.32
C VAL A 71 -7.62 8.99 18.49
N LEU A 72 -6.52 9.03 17.74
CA LEU A 72 -5.44 8.05 17.76
C LEU A 72 -4.07 8.74 17.89
N PRO A 73 -3.76 9.33 19.05
CA PRO A 73 -2.52 10.08 19.26
C PRO A 73 -1.26 9.21 19.41
N VAL A 74 -1.43 7.89 19.54
CA VAL A 74 -0.33 6.91 19.68
C VAL A 74 -0.52 5.80 18.66
N LEU A 75 0.57 5.41 18.01
CA LEU A 75 0.58 4.38 16.97
C LEU A 75 1.89 3.58 17.02
N ASP A 76 1.82 2.28 16.77
CA ASP A 76 3.01 1.42 16.61
C ASP A 76 3.29 1.10 15.14
N VAL A 77 2.24 0.94 14.32
CA VAL A 77 2.40 0.58 12.90
C VAL A 77 1.43 1.39 12.04
N LEU A 78 1.96 2.01 10.98
CA LEU A 78 1.15 2.56 9.88
C LEU A 78 1.38 1.77 8.60
N VAL A 79 0.29 1.41 7.92
CA VAL A 79 0.33 0.92 6.54
C VAL A 79 -0.34 1.95 5.62
N ASN A 80 0.44 2.67 4.84
CA ASN A 80 -0.03 3.51 3.75
C ASN A 80 -0.34 2.61 2.54
N ASN A 81 -1.57 2.12 2.47
CA ASN A 81 -2.02 1.22 1.41
C ASN A 81 -3.01 1.89 0.44
N ALA A 82 -3.79 2.87 0.88
CA ALA A 82 -4.74 3.59 0.02
C ALA A 82 -4.06 4.08 -1.27
N GLY A 83 -4.72 3.86 -2.39
CA GLY A 83 -4.19 4.25 -3.69
C GLY A 83 -5.17 3.99 -4.82
N ILE A 84 -5.03 4.75 -5.89
CA ILE A 84 -5.81 4.65 -7.12
C ILE A 84 -4.88 4.51 -8.33
N THR A 85 -5.42 3.92 -9.40
CA THR A 85 -4.72 3.77 -10.69
C THR A 85 -4.99 4.93 -11.65
N GLY A 86 -6.15 5.60 -11.49
CA GLY A 86 -6.73 6.56 -12.41
C GLY A 86 -7.82 5.97 -13.31
N PHE A 87 -7.98 4.64 -13.32
CA PHE A 87 -8.98 3.96 -14.15
C PHE A 87 -10.30 3.69 -13.43
N GLU A 88 -10.47 4.16 -12.20
CA GLU A 88 -11.65 3.87 -11.36
C GLU A 88 -12.96 4.44 -11.92
N ALA A 89 -12.88 5.54 -12.68
CA ALA A 89 -14.02 6.14 -13.36
C ALA A 89 -14.31 5.57 -14.77
N GLY A 90 -13.52 4.58 -15.18
CA GLY A 90 -13.61 3.96 -16.51
C GLY A 90 -12.37 4.19 -17.37
N PRO A 91 -12.40 3.73 -18.64
CA PRO A 91 -11.27 3.86 -19.54
C PRO A 91 -11.00 5.34 -19.89
N ALA A 92 -9.77 5.77 -19.67
CA ALA A 92 -9.27 7.09 -20.04
C ALA A 92 -7.83 6.97 -20.55
N ALA A 93 -7.35 7.98 -21.27
CA ALA A 93 -5.97 8.01 -21.72
C ALA A 93 -5.05 8.42 -20.56
N HIS A 94 -4.21 7.50 -20.10
CA HIS A 94 -3.23 7.72 -19.03
C HIS A 94 -1.79 7.60 -19.52
N ASP A 95 -1.59 7.64 -20.84
CA ASP A 95 -0.27 7.68 -21.47
C ASP A 95 0.34 9.12 -21.36
N PRO A 96 1.68 9.26 -21.57
CA PRO A 96 2.37 10.54 -21.38
C PRO A 96 1.95 11.66 -22.31
N GLU A 97 1.32 11.34 -23.46
CA GLU A 97 0.91 12.34 -24.47
C GLU A 97 -0.51 12.86 -24.18
N HIS A 98 -1.43 11.99 -23.76
CA HIS A 98 -2.87 12.30 -23.71
C HIS A 98 -3.42 12.43 -22.29
N ALA A 99 -2.71 11.98 -21.25
CA ALA A 99 -3.15 12.14 -19.87
C ALA A 99 -3.37 13.61 -19.51
N THR A 100 -4.52 13.93 -18.92
CA THR A 100 -4.79 15.30 -18.50
C THR A 100 -4.02 15.66 -17.23
N LEU A 101 -3.75 16.95 -17.02
CA LEU A 101 -3.15 17.41 -15.77
C LEU A 101 -4.07 17.18 -14.57
N ALA A 102 -5.39 17.15 -14.77
CA ALA A 102 -6.37 16.83 -13.73
C ALA A 102 -6.23 15.37 -13.27
N ASP A 103 -6.16 14.42 -14.21
CA ASP A 103 -5.96 12.99 -13.90
C ASP A 103 -4.62 12.75 -13.23
N TRP A 104 -3.56 13.38 -13.73
CA TRP A 104 -2.25 13.36 -13.10
C TRP A 104 -2.31 13.79 -11.63
N ARG A 105 -2.93 14.94 -11.36
CA ARG A 105 -3.06 15.48 -10.00
C ARG A 105 -3.92 14.61 -9.10
N ALA A 106 -5.02 14.08 -9.61
CA ALA A 106 -5.91 13.20 -8.84
C ALA A 106 -5.17 11.94 -8.34
N VAL A 107 -4.38 11.30 -9.23
CA VAL A 107 -3.58 10.13 -8.84
C VAL A 107 -2.51 10.50 -7.82
N HIS A 108 -1.82 11.63 -8.01
CA HIS A 108 -0.78 12.08 -7.07
C HIS A 108 -1.34 12.49 -5.72
N ALA A 109 -2.50 13.15 -5.66
CA ALA A 109 -3.15 13.54 -4.41
C ALA A 109 -3.39 12.33 -3.49
N VAL A 110 -3.93 11.23 -4.05
CA VAL A 110 -4.15 10.01 -3.25
C VAL A 110 -2.84 9.28 -2.97
N ASN A 111 -2.07 8.96 -4.02
CA ASN A 111 -0.94 8.02 -3.89
C ASN A 111 0.29 8.66 -3.23
N SER A 112 0.62 9.91 -3.61
CA SER A 112 1.84 10.60 -3.16
C SER A 112 1.57 11.46 -1.92
N ASP A 113 0.61 12.40 -2.04
CA ASP A 113 0.33 13.34 -0.94
C ASP A 113 -0.29 12.59 0.24
N GLY A 114 -1.21 11.64 0.00
CA GLY A 114 -1.75 10.79 1.03
C GLY A 114 -0.70 9.97 1.78
N THR A 115 0.30 9.40 1.06
CA THR A 115 1.42 8.70 1.70
C THR A 115 2.30 9.65 2.51
N PHE A 116 2.56 10.85 2.01
CA PHE A 116 3.28 11.90 2.75
C PHE A 116 2.56 12.28 4.05
N LEU A 117 1.25 12.56 3.97
CA LEU A 117 0.44 12.92 5.13
C LEU A 117 0.42 11.79 6.17
N GLY A 118 0.26 10.55 5.73
CA GLY A 118 0.31 9.38 6.60
C GLY A 118 1.67 9.21 7.28
N CYS A 119 2.78 9.33 6.55
CA CYS A 119 4.12 9.29 7.14
C CYS A 119 4.33 10.40 8.17
N ARG A 120 3.87 11.63 7.88
CA ARG A 120 3.94 12.77 8.80
C ARG A 120 3.15 12.52 10.09
N TYR A 121 1.93 12.01 9.97
CA TYR A 121 1.10 11.60 11.11
C TYR A 121 1.81 10.52 11.94
N ALA A 122 2.26 9.42 11.29
CA ALA A 122 2.88 8.30 11.98
C ALA A 122 4.13 8.72 12.77
N ILE A 123 5.02 9.52 12.18
CA ILE A 123 6.21 10.02 12.88
C ILE A 123 5.82 10.79 14.14
N ARG A 124 4.77 11.62 14.08
CA ARG A 124 4.29 12.38 15.23
C ARG A 124 3.69 11.48 16.32
N ALA A 125 2.84 10.52 15.91
CA ALA A 125 2.18 9.58 16.83
C ALA A 125 3.16 8.59 17.49
N MET A 126 4.24 8.21 16.79
CA MET A 126 5.27 7.28 17.27
C MET A 126 6.40 7.98 18.03
N ARG A 127 6.49 9.31 17.98
CA ARG A 127 7.65 10.07 18.50
C ARG A 127 7.84 9.90 20.01
N ALA A 128 6.77 9.86 20.79
CA ALA A 128 6.86 9.72 22.25
C ALA A 128 7.39 8.36 22.67
N ALA A 129 7.02 7.29 21.95
CA ALA A 129 7.55 5.94 22.14
C ALA A 129 8.97 5.79 21.59
N GLY A 130 9.38 6.65 20.67
CA GLY A 130 10.68 6.62 20.00
C GLY A 130 10.89 5.43 19.06
N ALA A 131 9.86 4.62 18.82
CA ALA A 131 9.90 3.43 18.00
C ALA A 131 8.61 3.24 17.20
N GLY A 132 8.66 2.52 16.07
CA GLY A 132 7.51 2.18 15.26
C GLY A 132 7.86 1.61 13.89
N SER A 133 6.85 1.25 13.10
CA SER A 133 7.02 0.77 11.74
C SER A 133 6.06 1.44 10.77
N ILE A 134 6.59 2.06 9.73
CA ILE A 134 5.82 2.62 8.61
C ILE A 134 6.04 1.72 7.40
N ILE A 135 4.95 1.27 6.79
CA ILE A 135 4.95 0.39 5.62
C ILE A 135 4.20 1.12 4.51
N ASN A 136 4.88 1.41 3.41
CA ASN A 136 4.30 2.09 2.27
C ASN A 136 4.07 1.08 1.13
N ILE A 137 2.82 0.93 0.70
CA ILE A 137 2.51 0.10 -0.46
C ILE A 137 2.75 0.91 -1.73
N SER A 138 3.89 0.64 -2.34
CA SER A 138 4.25 1.16 -3.65
C SER A 138 3.70 0.22 -4.75
N SER A 139 4.48 -0.04 -5.78
CA SER A 139 4.17 -0.96 -6.88
C SER A 139 5.46 -1.31 -7.63
N ARG A 140 5.45 -2.43 -8.35
CA ARG A 140 6.41 -2.66 -9.43
C ARG A 140 6.50 -1.47 -10.38
N SER A 141 5.37 -0.78 -10.63
CA SER A 141 5.31 0.42 -11.47
C SER A 141 6.09 1.61 -10.91
N GLY A 142 6.48 1.60 -9.63
CA GLY A 142 7.42 2.58 -9.06
C GLY A 142 8.89 2.26 -9.32
N LEU A 143 9.20 1.10 -9.92
CA LEU A 143 10.54 0.64 -10.27
C LEU A 143 10.82 0.73 -11.76
N VAL A 144 9.77 0.62 -12.59
CA VAL A 144 9.85 0.65 -14.06
C VAL A 144 8.74 1.52 -14.65
N GLY A 145 8.95 2.00 -15.88
CA GLY A 145 7.95 2.77 -16.61
C GLY A 145 6.77 1.92 -17.06
N ILE A 146 5.57 2.49 -17.05
CA ILE A 146 4.35 1.89 -17.58
C ILE A 146 3.74 2.86 -18.59
N PRO A 147 3.85 2.60 -19.90
CA PRO A 147 3.42 3.55 -20.92
C PRO A 147 1.96 3.99 -20.81
N GLY A 148 1.05 3.07 -20.48
CA GLY A 148 -0.38 3.36 -20.35
C GLY A 148 -0.83 3.84 -18.96
N ALA A 149 0.10 4.12 -18.02
CA ALA A 149 -0.24 4.54 -16.65
C ALA A 149 0.82 5.48 -16.06
N ALA A 150 1.12 6.57 -16.78
CA ALA A 150 2.24 7.47 -16.47
C ALA A 150 2.11 8.11 -15.07
N ALA A 151 0.94 8.65 -14.72
CA ALA A 151 0.70 9.28 -13.41
C ALA A 151 0.83 8.25 -12.28
N TYR A 152 0.25 7.05 -12.45
CA TYR A 152 0.36 5.99 -11.46
C TYR A 152 1.81 5.57 -11.22
N ALA A 153 2.55 5.27 -12.28
CA ALA A 153 3.96 4.88 -12.18
C ALA A 153 4.81 5.96 -11.49
N ALA A 154 4.64 7.22 -11.88
CA ALA A 154 5.32 8.35 -11.25
C ALA A 154 4.97 8.50 -9.78
N SER A 155 3.68 8.39 -9.40
CA SER A 155 3.24 8.46 -8.01
C SER A 155 3.85 7.34 -7.14
N LYS A 156 3.92 6.11 -7.66
CA LYS A 156 4.51 4.98 -6.95
C LYS A 156 6.04 5.07 -6.85
N ALA A 157 6.70 5.70 -7.83
CA ALA A 157 8.12 6.05 -7.73
C ALA A 157 8.37 7.14 -6.65
N ALA A 158 7.46 8.12 -6.52
CA ALA A 158 7.51 9.10 -5.44
C ALA A 158 7.39 8.43 -4.06
N VAL A 159 6.44 7.51 -3.86
CA VAL A 159 6.29 6.71 -2.63
C VAL A 159 7.57 5.95 -2.30
N ARG A 160 8.16 5.29 -3.31
CA ARG A 160 9.43 4.57 -3.19
C ARG A 160 10.56 5.45 -2.63
N ASN A 161 10.78 6.62 -3.21
CA ASN A 161 11.86 7.51 -2.78
C ASN A 161 11.55 8.23 -1.46
N HIS A 162 10.29 8.62 -1.24
CA HIS A 162 9.84 9.23 0.02
C HIS A 162 10.08 8.29 1.21
N THR A 163 9.85 6.98 1.06
CA THR A 163 10.14 5.95 2.06
C THR A 163 11.58 6.05 2.59
N LYS A 164 12.56 6.21 1.70
CA LYS A 164 13.98 6.36 2.06
C LYS A 164 14.24 7.65 2.82
N SER A 165 13.63 8.75 2.38
CA SER A 165 13.74 10.04 3.05
C SER A 165 13.20 9.98 4.48
N VAL A 166 12.04 9.33 4.69
CA VAL A 166 11.44 9.12 6.01
C VAL A 166 12.34 8.26 6.89
N ALA A 167 12.86 7.15 6.36
CA ALA A 167 13.76 6.25 7.10
C ALA A 167 15.02 7.00 7.60
N LEU A 168 15.67 7.74 6.72
CA LEU A 168 16.87 8.51 7.04
C LEU A 168 16.58 9.65 8.02
N TYR A 169 15.46 10.36 7.85
CA TYR A 169 15.02 11.41 8.77
C TYR A 169 14.82 10.85 10.19
N CYS A 170 14.10 9.73 10.34
CA CYS A 170 13.88 9.12 11.64
C CYS A 170 15.21 8.72 12.31
N ALA A 171 16.14 8.15 11.55
CA ALA A 171 17.47 7.80 12.05
C ALA A 171 18.25 9.04 12.52
N GLN A 172 18.24 10.13 11.75
CA GLN A 172 18.87 11.40 12.14
C GLN A 172 18.26 11.99 13.43
N GLN A 173 16.96 11.79 13.63
CA GLN A 173 16.25 12.21 14.85
C GLN A 173 16.46 11.24 16.03
N LYS A 174 17.28 10.19 15.88
CA LYS A 174 17.53 9.13 16.89
C LYS A 174 16.23 8.40 17.28
N LEU A 175 15.28 8.26 16.37
CA LEU A 175 14.06 7.50 16.52
C LEU A 175 14.23 6.10 15.92
N ALA A 176 13.86 5.06 16.65
CA ALA A 176 13.82 3.68 16.14
C ALA A 176 12.54 3.43 15.30
N ILE A 177 12.09 4.45 14.56
CA ILE A 177 10.97 4.35 13.63
C ILE A 177 11.54 3.88 12.29
N ARG A 178 11.11 2.70 11.85
CA ARG A 178 11.49 2.12 10.55
C ARG A 178 10.48 2.53 9.48
N CYS A 179 10.95 2.72 8.26
CA CYS A 179 10.09 2.99 7.12
C CYS A 179 10.56 2.17 5.93
N ASN A 180 9.68 1.30 5.40
CA ASN A 180 9.99 0.40 4.28
C ASN A 180 8.87 0.41 3.25
N SER A 181 9.17 0.05 2.01
CA SER A 181 8.18 -0.05 0.94
C SER A 181 8.05 -1.48 0.41
N ILE A 182 6.82 -1.90 0.12
CA ILE A 182 6.50 -3.12 -0.60
C ILE A 182 6.14 -2.74 -2.03
N HIS A 183 6.65 -3.49 -3.00
CA HIS A 183 6.45 -3.26 -4.43
C HIS A 183 5.76 -4.47 -5.07
N PRO A 184 4.43 -4.62 -4.91
CA PRO A 184 3.69 -5.70 -5.55
C PRO A 184 3.64 -5.48 -7.07
N ALA A 185 3.60 -6.58 -7.83
CA ALA A 185 3.19 -6.56 -9.23
C ALA A 185 1.67 -6.83 -9.36
N ALA A 186 1.25 -7.69 -10.26
CA ALA A 186 -0.15 -8.04 -10.45
C ALA A 186 -0.67 -8.87 -9.25
N ILE A 187 -1.35 -8.24 -8.31
CA ILE A 187 -2.07 -8.88 -7.20
C ILE A 187 -3.56 -8.86 -7.51
N LEU A 188 -4.22 -10.00 -7.50
CA LEU A 188 -5.64 -10.11 -7.83
C LEU A 188 -6.50 -9.44 -6.75
N THR A 189 -7.03 -8.28 -7.07
CA THR A 189 -7.85 -7.43 -6.20
C THR A 189 -8.98 -6.79 -7.00
N PRO A 190 -10.01 -6.21 -6.37
CA PRO A 190 -11.05 -5.47 -7.07
C PRO A 190 -10.55 -4.34 -7.97
N MET A 191 -9.34 -3.83 -7.76
CA MET A 191 -8.70 -2.82 -8.61
C MET A 191 -8.54 -3.27 -10.08
N TRP A 192 -8.50 -4.59 -10.33
CA TRP A 192 -8.38 -5.16 -11.67
C TRP A 192 -9.71 -5.36 -12.39
N GLU A 193 -10.86 -5.29 -11.69
CA GLU A 193 -12.18 -5.55 -12.28
C GLU A 193 -12.50 -4.70 -13.52
N PRO A 194 -12.18 -3.39 -13.55
CA PRO A 194 -12.40 -2.59 -14.76
C PRO A 194 -11.63 -3.09 -15.99
N MET A 195 -10.50 -3.75 -15.80
CA MET A 195 -9.67 -4.29 -16.89
C MET A 195 -10.01 -5.74 -17.22
N LEU A 196 -10.43 -6.52 -16.24
CA LEU A 196 -10.74 -7.93 -16.41
C LEU A 196 -12.15 -8.15 -16.96
N GLY A 197 -13.14 -7.36 -16.50
CA GLY A 197 -14.55 -7.56 -16.81
C GLY A 197 -15.09 -8.91 -16.33
N ASP A 198 -16.39 -9.17 -16.59
CA ASP A 198 -17.09 -10.37 -16.13
C ASP A 198 -17.36 -11.39 -17.26
N GLY A 199 -16.90 -11.10 -18.49
CA GLY A 199 -17.16 -11.90 -19.67
C GLY A 199 -16.34 -13.18 -19.78
N PRO A 200 -16.65 -14.04 -20.77
CA PRO A 200 -15.96 -15.32 -20.99
C PRO A 200 -14.46 -15.18 -21.28
N GLU A 201 -14.02 -14.01 -21.71
CA GLU A 201 -12.61 -13.71 -22.00
C GLU A 201 -11.81 -13.32 -20.74
N ARG A 202 -12.42 -13.34 -19.54
CA ARG A 202 -11.76 -12.94 -18.29
C ARG A 202 -10.49 -13.74 -18.00
N GLU A 203 -10.56 -15.06 -18.18
CA GLU A 203 -9.40 -15.94 -17.93
C GLU A 203 -8.27 -15.67 -18.94
N GLU A 204 -8.60 -15.43 -20.20
CA GLU A 204 -7.62 -15.08 -21.23
C GLU A 204 -6.95 -13.73 -20.91
N ARG A 205 -7.72 -12.72 -20.50
CA ARG A 205 -7.17 -11.42 -20.06
C ARG A 205 -6.30 -11.56 -18.83
N MET A 206 -6.69 -12.38 -17.86
CA MET A 206 -5.86 -12.69 -16.70
C MET A 206 -4.54 -13.33 -17.08
N ALA A 207 -4.58 -14.33 -17.96
CA ALA A 207 -3.37 -15.01 -18.46
C ALA A 207 -2.45 -14.03 -19.21
N ALA A 208 -3.01 -13.17 -20.06
CA ALA A 208 -2.25 -12.16 -20.81
C ALA A 208 -1.54 -11.16 -19.88
N LEU A 209 -2.21 -10.70 -18.80
CA LEU A 209 -1.65 -9.75 -17.85
C LEU A 209 -0.47 -10.29 -17.04
N VAL A 210 -0.35 -11.61 -16.91
CA VAL A 210 0.75 -12.27 -16.19
C VAL A 210 1.67 -13.07 -17.12
N ALA A 211 1.52 -12.90 -18.43
CA ALA A 211 2.27 -13.68 -19.45
C ALA A 211 3.79 -13.52 -19.29
N ASP A 212 4.27 -12.34 -18.89
CA ASP A 212 5.70 -12.06 -18.66
C ASP A 212 6.15 -12.39 -17.23
N THR A 213 5.21 -12.68 -16.31
CA THR A 213 5.55 -13.05 -14.93
C THR A 213 6.09 -14.49 -14.90
N PRO A 214 7.31 -14.75 -14.38
CA PRO A 214 7.85 -16.11 -14.32
C PRO A 214 6.95 -17.14 -13.63
N LEU A 215 6.27 -16.76 -12.54
CA LEU A 215 5.32 -17.63 -11.83
C LEU A 215 3.97 -17.80 -12.55
N LYS A 216 3.72 -17.13 -13.68
CA LYS A 216 2.55 -17.29 -14.56
C LYS A 216 1.19 -17.19 -13.85
N ARG A 217 1.11 -16.43 -12.81
CA ARG A 217 -0.13 -16.19 -12.04
C ARG A 217 -0.15 -14.80 -11.41
N PHE A 218 -1.33 -14.34 -11.09
CA PHE A 218 -1.48 -13.24 -10.14
C PHE A 218 -0.97 -13.64 -8.76
N GLY A 219 -0.39 -12.69 -8.04
CA GLY A 219 -0.21 -12.79 -6.60
C GLY A 219 -1.55 -12.65 -5.88
N ARG A 220 -1.59 -13.05 -4.62
CA ARG A 220 -2.77 -12.93 -3.75
C ARG A 220 -2.54 -11.83 -2.72
N PRO A 221 -3.59 -11.12 -2.27
CA PRO A 221 -3.49 -10.12 -1.21
C PRO A 221 -2.80 -10.63 0.06
N GLU A 222 -3.02 -11.91 0.42
CA GLU A 222 -2.43 -12.56 1.59
C GLU A 222 -0.91 -12.69 1.48
N GLU A 223 -0.36 -12.79 0.26
CA GLU A 223 1.09 -12.84 0.04
C GLU A 223 1.73 -11.47 0.35
N VAL A 224 1.03 -10.37 0.05
CA VAL A 224 1.45 -9.02 0.45
C VAL A 224 1.30 -8.83 1.97
N ALA A 225 0.19 -9.31 2.55
CA ALA A 225 -0.09 -9.21 3.97
C ALA A 225 0.96 -9.95 4.82
N ALA A 226 1.42 -11.12 4.39
CA ALA A 226 2.48 -11.86 5.08
C ALA A 226 3.79 -11.04 5.19
N LEU A 227 4.15 -10.34 4.11
CA LEU A 227 5.31 -9.45 4.10
C LEU A 227 5.10 -8.22 4.98
N ALA A 228 3.89 -7.65 4.97
CA ALA A 228 3.52 -6.52 5.83
C ALA A 228 3.59 -6.90 7.32
N VAL A 229 3.15 -8.11 7.71
CA VAL A 229 3.26 -8.62 9.08
C VAL A 229 4.73 -8.71 9.51
N MET A 230 5.61 -9.24 8.66
CA MET A 230 7.05 -9.28 8.95
C MET A 230 7.61 -7.87 9.18
N LEU A 231 7.29 -6.91 8.31
CA LEU A 231 7.76 -5.52 8.44
C LEU A 231 7.19 -4.81 9.67
N ALA A 232 5.97 -5.14 10.09
CA ALA A 232 5.34 -4.60 11.29
C ALA A 232 5.91 -5.18 12.59
N SER A 233 6.46 -6.40 12.52
CA SER A 233 7.00 -7.14 13.66
C SER A 233 8.44 -6.76 13.98
N ASP A 234 8.94 -7.28 15.09
CA ASP A 234 10.33 -7.10 15.53
C ASP A 234 11.32 -7.96 14.73
N GLU A 235 10.82 -8.90 13.91
CA GLU A 235 11.65 -9.68 12.96
C GLU A 235 12.39 -8.79 11.97
N ALA A 236 11.81 -7.62 11.63
CA ALA A 236 12.41 -6.64 10.72
C ALA A 236 13.13 -5.50 11.45
N ALA A 237 13.58 -5.69 12.69
CA ALA A 237 14.16 -4.63 13.53
C ALA A 237 15.39 -3.92 12.89
N TYR A 238 16.13 -4.60 12.03
CA TYR A 238 17.31 -4.03 11.34
C TYR A 238 17.01 -3.60 9.90
N MET A 239 15.73 -3.46 9.53
CA MET A 239 15.29 -3.15 8.16
C MET A 239 14.61 -1.79 8.12
N THR A 240 15.27 -0.79 7.50
CA THR A 240 14.70 0.53 7.23
C THR A 240 15.20 1.08 5.91
N GLY A 241 14.36 1.82 5.17
CA GLY A 241 14.63 2.32 3.82
C GLY A 241 14.67 1.23 2.74
N ALA A 242 14.25 0.02 3.07
CA ALA A 242 14.27 -1.12 2.14
C ALA A 242 13.11 -1.08 1.15
N GLU A 243 13.38 -1.63 -0.04
CA GLU A 243 12.42 -1.87 -1.11
C GLU A 243 12.21 -3.39 -1.25
N LEU A 244 11.00 -3.87 -0.95
CA LEU A 244 10.70 -5.29 -0.99
C LEU A 244 9.81 -5.60 -2.18
N THR A 245 10.39 -6.21 -3.20
CA THR A 245 9.68 -6.59 -4.42
C THR A 245 8.91 -7.89 -4.21
N LEU A 246 7.65 -7.92 -4.63
CA LEU A 246 6.75 -9.08 -4.58
C LEU A 246 6.02 -9.18 -5.92
N ASP A 247 6.69 -9.76 -6.94
CA ASP A 247 6.33 -9.61 -8.34
C ASP A 247 6.31 -10.93 -9.14
N GLY A 248 6.45 -12.07 -8.46
CA GLY A 248 6.51 -13.37 -9.12
C GLY A 248 7.72 -13.56 -10.03
N GLY A 249 8.80 -12.78 -9.79
CA GLY A 249 10.05 -12.83 -10.53
C GLY A 249 10.09 -11.91 -11.76
N LEU A 250 9.09 -11.05 -11.97
CA LEU A 250 8.98 -10.22 -13.18
C LEU A 250 10.19 -9.29 -13.38
N LEU A 251 10.79 -8.76 -12.31
CA LEU A 251 11.96 -7.88 -12.36
C LEU A 251 13.29 -8.60 -12.04
N ALA A 252 13.29 -9.91 -11.86
CA ALA A 252 14.52 -10.65 -11.56
C ALA A 252 15.50 -10.71 -12.74
N GLY A 253 15.02 -10.48 -13.95
CA GLY A 253 15.82 -10.52 -15.20
C GLY A 253 15.11 -11.20 -16.35
N SER A 254 15.85 -11.60 -17.38
CA SER A 254 15.32 -12.33 -18.53
C SER A 254 15.29 -13.83 -18.23
N ALA A 255 14.15 -14.46 -18.49
CA ALA A 255 14.02 -15.92 -18.46
C ALA A 255 14.51 -16.58 -19.78
N ALA A 256 14.90 -15.80 -20.79
CA ALA A 256 15.47 -16.32 -22.02
C ALA A 256 16.86 -16.89 -21.73
N ALA A 257 17.01 -18.21 -21.90
CA ALA A 257 18.33 -18.84 -21.89
C ALA A 257 19.08 -18.41 -23.16
N PRO A 258 20.40 -18.14 -23.10
CA PRO A 258 21.20 -18.07 -24.31
C PRO A 258 21.13 -19.41 -24.98
N GLY A 259 20.67 -19.43 -26.24
CA GLY A 259 20.61 -20.65 -27.09
C GLY A 259 21.98 -21.22 -27.40
#